data_f9d8f6d6c99e4bc47ca447345a01c8d0
#
_entry.id   f9d8f6d6c99e4bc47ca447345a01c8d0
#
_cell.length_a   1.000
_cell.length_b   1.000
_cell.length_c   1.000
_cell.angle_alpha   90.00
_cell.angle_beta   90.00
_cell.angle_gamma   90.00
#
_symmetry.space_group_name_H-M   'P 1'
#
loop_
_entity.id
_entity.type
_entity.pdbx_description
1 polymer ?
#
loop_
_entity_poly.entity_id
_entity_poly.type
_entity_poly.pdbx_seq_one_letter_code
_entity_poly.pdbx_strand_id
1 'polypeptide(L)'
;MGSDLNNKNNAEEIDLIQLFGFFEGKFKSFLKLIFNGVKSVFDMLISFLQVLQQNFIKITVAIIVAFGVGYVYDIKKPKFYSSKMIVKPLFDSKYQLVTNIHYYNELVSNKQLDKLSSLFDLNKEEAKSLTGFDIKDGPESEKEKTRLFNSFMKSLDTTAASTVSYEKFVENITIYDARLYEIEVKSSMNNVFGKLSKGFKKTFKSDDYSEENKRKKETLFKLKKASIEKSLNDIDSLKKVYITELSKNKSQTVELLGSSALKLVDEQQKTKEFELLQLQIAEQNKLTELEEDAIKE
;
A
#
# COMPACT_ATOMS: atom_id res chain seq x y z
N MET A 1 57.93 -88.85 11.69
CA MET A 1 58.23 -87.52 11.18
C MET A 1 56.91 -87.03 10.61
N GLY A 2 56.18 -86.28 11.26
CA GLY A 2 56.28 -84.97 11.84
C GLY A 2 55.62 -84.04 10.93
N SER A 3 54.77 -83.43 11.40
CA SER A 3 54.45 -82.01 11.48
C SER A 3 53.00 -81.59 11.11
N ASP A 4 52.48 -81.14 12.17
CA ASP A 4 51.27 -80.33 12.29
C ASP A 4 51.19 -79.18 11.29
N LEU A 5 50.05 -78.96 10.76
CA LEU A 5 49.56 -77.61 10.36
C LEU A 5 48.16 -77.38 10.91
N ASN A 6 48.19 -76.84 12.08
CA ASN A 6 47.02 -76.30 12.75
C ASN A 6 46.72 -74.91 12.16
N ASN A 7 45.72 -74.80 11.34
CA ASN A 7 45.26 -73.53 10.85
C ASN A 7 44.09 -73.03 11.72
N LYS A 8 44.44 -72.18 12.66
CA LYS A 8 43.48 -71.41 13.46
C LYS A 8 42.74 -70.41 12.58
N ASN A 9 41.54 -70.71 12.18
CA ASN A 9 40.56 -69.71 11.78
C ASN A 9 39.79 -69.29 13.03
N ASN A 10 40.31 -68.33 13.74
CA ASN A 10 39.50 -67.57 14.72
C ASN A 10 38.52 -66.65 13.94
N ALA A 11 37.43 -67.22 13.51
CA ALA A 11 36.24 -66.45 13.30
C ALA A 11 35.76 -66.07 14.71
N GLU A 12 35.80 -64.77 15.05
CA GLU A 12 35.15 -64.25 16.24
C GLU A 12 33.65 -64.43 16.02
N GLU A 13 33.11 -65.58 16.47
CA GLU A 13 31.71 -65.76 16.71
C GLU A 13 31.36 -64.73 17.80
N ILE A 14 30.82 -63.60 17.41
CA ILE A 14 30.17 -62.62 18.34
C ILE A 14 29.09 -63.43 19.01
N ASP A 15 29.31 -63.82 20.26
CA ASP A 15 28.32 -64.53 21.05
C ASP A 15 27.10 -63.62 21.24
N LEU A 16 26.03 -63.89 20.49
CA LEU A 16 24.75 -63.15 20.54
C LEU A 16 24.25 -63.03 21.98
N ILE A 17 24.60 -63.98 22.85
CA ILE A 17 24.21 -63.92 24.26
C ILE A 17 24.99 -62.81 24.99
N GLN A 18 26.30 -62.65 24.69
CA GLN A 18 27.05 -61.52 25.26
C GLN A 18 26.61 -60.17 24.74
N LEU A 19 26.25 -60.09 23.46
CA LEU A 19 25.70 -58.88 22.86
C LEU A 19 24.34 -58.51 23.48
N PHE A 20 23.46 -59.47 23.68
CA PHE A 20 22.19 -59.29 24.38
C PHE A 20 22.38 -58.85 25.84
N GLY A 21 23.33 -59.46 26.57
CA GLY A 21 23.68 -59.07 27.93
C GLY A 21 24.22 -57.64 28.03
N PHE A 22 25.01 -57.23 27.05
CA PHE A 22 25.52 -55.87 26.97
C PHE A 22 24.38 -54.86 26.71
N PHE A 23 23.49 -55.17 25.78
CA PHE A 23 22.30 -54.35 25.53
C PHE A 23 21.35 -54.29 26.74
N GLU A 24 21.09 -55.39 27.41
CA GLU A 24 20.27 -55.44 28.60
C GLU A 24 20.86 -54.58 29.74
N GLY A 25 22.17 -54.64 29.95
CA GLY A 25 22.88 -53.84 30.94
C GLY A 25 22.80 -52.32 30.62
N LYS A 26 23.02 -51.95 29.35
CA LYS A 26 22.92 -50.55 28.90
C LYS A 26 21.50 -50.04 28.95
N PHE A 27 20.53 -50.86 28.56
CA PHE A 27 19.13 -50.52 28.60
C PHE A 27 18.60 -50.34 30.05
N LYS A 28 18.99 -51.24 30.96
CA LYS A 28 18.70 -51.05 32.40
C LYS A 28 19.34 -49.80 32.98
N SER A 29 20.57 -49.48 32.57
CA SER A 29 21.27 -48.27 33.00
C SER A 29 20.57 -47.02 32.46
N PHE A 30 20.13 -47.04 31.19
CA PHE A 30 19.36 -45.96 30.57
C PHE A 30 18.00 -45.75 31.25
N LEU A 31 17.27 -46.84 31.52
CA LEU A 31 16.01 -46.77 32.28
C LEU A 31 16.24 -46.23 33.68
N LYS A 32 17.29 -46.63 34.39
CA LYS A 32 17.63 -46.04 35.69
C LYS A 32 17.94 -44.56 35.62
N LEU A 33 18.61 -44.11 34.57
CA LEU A 33 18.92 -42.69 34.37
C LEU A 33 17.64 -41.88 34.16
N ILE A 34 16.71 -42.38 33.33
CA ILE A 34 15.40 -41.75 33.13
C ILE A 34 14.61 -41.75 34.43
N PHE A 35 14.56 -42.88 35.14
CA PHE A 35 13.78 -43.01 36.38
C PHE A 35 14.33 -42.06 37.48
N ASN A 36 15.65 -41.97 37.58
CA ASN A 36 16.33 -41.05 38.51
C ASN A 36 16.06 -39.59 38.11
N GLY A 37 16.08 -39.27 36.80
CA GLY A 37 15.70 -37.94 36.29
C GLY A 37 14.26 -37.57 36.65
N VAL A 38 13.31 -38.46 36.39
CA VAL A 38 11.89 -38.29 36.75
C VAL A 38 11.73 -38.11 38.26
N LYS A 39 12.41 -38.99 39.06
CA LYS A 39 12.38 -38.88 40.50
C LYS A 39 12.96 -37.53 40.98
N SER A 40 14.08 -37.09 40.42
CA SER A 40 14.67 -35.77 40.77
C SER A 40 13.74 -34.62 40.51
N VAL A 41 13.02 -34.62 39.34
CA VAL A 41 12.00 -33.64 39.03
C VAL A 41 10.84 -33.70 40.02
N PHE A 42 10.43 -34.91 40.41
CA PHE A 42 9.34 -35.08 41.36
C PHE A 42 9.74 -34.58 42.76
N ASP A 43 10.95 -34.90 43.20
CA ASP A 43 11.51 -34.43 44.48
C ASP A 43 11.66 -32.90 44.48
N MET A 44 12.03 -32.30 43.34
CA MET A 44 12.06 -30.84 43.15
C MET A 44 10.66 -30.23 43.27
N LEU A 45 9.64 -30.84 42.66
CA LEU A 45 8.26 -30.40 42.75
C LEU A 45 7.72 -30.48 44.19
N ILE A 46 8.02 -31.59 44.90
CA ILE A 46 7.64 -31.75 46.33
C ILE A 46 8.32 -30.67 47.17
N SER A 47 9.58 -30.43 46.98
CA SER A 47 10.36 -29.41 47.70
C SER A 47 9.78 -28.00 47.43
N PHE A 48 9.44 -27.74 46.16
CA PHE A 48 8.75 -26.48 45.80
C PHE A 48 7.38 -26.31 46.48
N LEU A 49 6.58 -27.37 46.53
CA LEU A 49 5.28 -27.37 47.25
C LEU A 49 5.46 -27.18 48.74
N GLN A 50 6.47 -27.77 49.36
CA GLN A 50 6.80 -27.59 50.78
C GLN A 50 7.18 -26.13 51.09
N VAL A 51 8.02 -25.49 50.22
CA VAL A 51 8.38 -24.06 50.36
C VAL A 51 7.14 -23.19 50.21
N LEU A 52 6.24 -23.49 49.22
CA LEU A 52 4.98 -22.81 49.06
C LEU A 52 4.12 -22.95 50.31
N GLN A 53 3.97 -24.14 50.85
CA GLN A 53 3.14 -24.41 52.05
C GLN A 53 3.73 -23.67 53.31
N GLN A 54 5.03 -23.74 53.55
CA GLN A 54 5.69 -23.10 54.68
C GLN A 54 5.61 -21.57 54.63
N ASN A 55 5.60 -21.00 53.40
CA ASN A 55 5.61 -19.54 53.23
C ASN A 55 4.30 -19.01 52.64
N PHE A 56 3.22 -19.85 52.67
CA PHE A 56 1.95 -19.53 52.04
C PHE A 56 1.42 -18.13 52.41
N ILE A 57 1.46 -17.76 53.70
CA ILE A 57 0.96 -16.46 54.18
C ILE A 57 1.85 -15.33 53.62
N LYS A 58 3.18 -15.49 53.59
CA LYS A 58 4.09 -14.49 53.04
C LYS A 58 3.90 -14.27 51.57
N ILE A 59 3.72 -15.38 50.81
CA ILE A 59 3.48 -15.36 49.38
C ILE A 59 2.13 -14.71 49.08
N THR A 60 1.09 -15.06 49.81
CA THR A 60 -0.23 -14.46 49.66
C THR A 60 -0.23 -12.97 49.91
N VAL A 61 0.44 -12.53 50.98
CA VAL A 61 0.60 -11.08 51.27
C VAL A 61 1.39 -10.37 50.15
N ALA A 62 2.47 -10.97 49.69
CA ALA A 62 3.25 -10.42 48.57
C ALA A 62 2.43 -10.28 47.29
N ILE A 63 1.59 -11.25 46.96
CA ILE A 63 0.67 -11.22 45.82
C ILE A 63 -0.34 -10.10 45.98
N ILE A 64 -0.96 -9.96 47.16
CA ILE A 64 -1.95 -8.90 47.44
C ILE A 64 -1.31 -7.52 47.28
N VAL A 65 -0.10 -7.34 47.84
CA VAL A 65 0.64 -6.07 47.71
C VAL A 65 1.02 -5.78 46.26
N ALA A 66 1.54 -6.77 45.55
CA ALA A 66 1.88 -6.63 44.12
C ALA A 66 0.65 -6.28 43.27
N PHE A 67 -0.49 -6.93 43.52
CA PHE A 67 -1.74 -6.63 42.85
C PHE A 67 -2.23 -5.20 43.15
N GLY A 68 -2.16 -4.78 44.44
CA GLY A 68 -2.52 -3.42 44.83
C GLY A 68 -1.65 -2.36 44.15
N VAL A 69 -0.33 -2.55 44.13
CA VAL A 69 0.61 -1.65 43.43
C VAL A 69 0.34 -1.65 41.91
N GLY A 70 0.16 -2.82 41.31
CA GLY A 70 -0.16 -2.94 39.87
C GLY A 70 -1.47 -2.25 39.50
N TYR A 71 -2.49 -2.38 40.32
CA TYR A 71 -3.79 -1.73 40.14
C TYR A 71 -3.69 -0.20 40.21
N VAL A 72 -2.99 0.33 41.23
CA VAL A 72 -2.76 1.76 41.35
C VAL A 72 -1.95 2.29 40.16
N TYR A 73 -0.95 1.55 39.70
CA TYR A 73 -0.16 1.91 38.54
C TYR A 73 -1.00 1.94 37.25
N ASP A 74 -1.89 0.96 37.06
CA ASP A 74 -2.74 0.88 35.86
C ASP A 74 -3.78 2.02 35.80
N ILE A 75 -4.37 2.39 36.96
CA ILE A 75 -5.29 3.54 37.05
C ILE A 75 -4.57 4.86 36.73
N LYS A 76 -3.30 4.99 37.12
CA LYS A 76 -2.51 6.21 36.91
C LYS A 76 -1.89 6.30 35.52
N LYS A 77 -1.88 5.23 34.74
CA LYS A 77 -1.41 5.26 33.36
C LYS A 77 -2.22 6.24 32.52
N PRO A 78 -1.58 7.19 31.82
CA PRO A 78 -2.27 8.04 30.87
C PRO A 78 -2.90 7.16 29.77
N LYS A 79 -4.20 7.34 29.54
CA LYS A 79 -4.87 6.68 28.42
C LYS A 79 -4.44 7.36 27.13
N PHE A 80 -4.05 6.58 26.14
CA PHE A 80 -3.76 7.07 24.80
C PHE A 80 -4.86 6.61 23.85
N TYR A 81 -5.30 7.53 23.05
CA TYR A 81 -6.28 7.31 21.98
C TYR A 81 -5.59 7.51 20.65
N SER A 82 -5.97 6.72 19.67
CA SER A 82 -5.51 6.84 18.30
C SER A 82 -6.71 6.95 17.39
N SER A 83 -6.60 7.79 16.37
CA SER A 83 -7.58 7.89 15.29
C SER A 83 -6.86 7.87 13.96
N LYS A 84 -7.42 7.11 13.02
CA LYS A 84 -6.88 6.94 11.67
C LYS A 84 -7.81 7.56 10.65
N MET A 85 -7.23 8.16 9.63
CA MET A 85 -7.93 8.77 8.52
C MET A 85 -7.26 8.37 7.20
N ILE A 86 -8.07 7.93 6.23
CA ILE A 86 -7.57 7.65 4.88
C ILE A 86 -7.77 8.90 4.03
N VAL A 87 -6.70 9.32 3.35
CA VAL A 87 -6.66 10.52 2.51
C VAL A 87 -6.17 10.16 1.11
N LYS A 88 -6.82 10.71 0.10
CA LYS A 88 -6.34 10.70 -1.29
C LYS A 88 -5.85 12.10 -1.62
N PRO A 89 -4.54 12.32 -1.80
CA PRO A 89 -4.03 13.61 -2.24
C PRO A 89 -4.44 13.85 -3.70
N LEU A 90 -4.87 15.07 -3.99
CA LEU A 90 -5.26 15.52 -5.32
C LEU A 90 -4.20 16.49 -5.86
N PHE A 91 -4.21 16.74 -7.16
CA PHE A 91 -3.34 17.73 -7.81
C PHE A 91 -1.84 17.55 -7.51
N ASP A 92 -1.39 16.28 -7.43
CA ASP A 92 0.02 15.91 -7.17
C ASP A 92 0.59 16.44 -5.83
N SER A 93 -0.29 16.65 -4.84
CA SER A 93 0.07 17.18 -3.52
C SER A 93 0.61 16.13 -2.53
N LYS A 94 0.95 14.92 -3.00
CA LYS A 94 1.42 13.82 -2.12
C LYS A 94 2.68 14.17 -1.33
N TYR A 95 3.66 14.82 -1.96
CA TYR A 95 4.89 15.25 -1.29
C TYR A 95 4.59 16.27 -0.19
N GLN A 96 3.73 17.24 -0.48
CA GLN A 96 3.32 18.25 0.48
C GLN A 96 2.54 17.64 1.64
N LEU A 97 1.64 16.68 1.36
CA LEU A 97 0.91 15.94 2.39
C LEU A 97 1.86 15.25 3.36
N VAL A 98 2.82 14.46 2.85
CA VAL A 98 3.80 13.73 3.66
C VAL A 98 4.64 14.71 4.48
N THR A 99 5.15 15.77 3.86
CA THR A 99 5.96 16.79 4.52
C THR A 99 5.18 17.50 5.63
N ASN A 100 3.92 17.86 5.38
CA ASN A 100 3.07 18.53 6.36
C ASN A 100 2.82 17.64 7.60
N ILE A 101 2.56 16.33 7.41
CA ILE A 101 2.35 15.42 8.54
C ILE A 101 3.64 15.25 9.36
N HIS A 102 4.79 15.13 8.71
CA HIS A 102 6.08 15.14 9.41
C HIS A 102 6.31 16.45 10.19
N TYR A 103 6.01 17.58 9.59
CA TYR A 103 6.09 18.89 10.25
C TYR A 103 5.18 18.96 11.48
N TYR A 104 3.94 18.45 11.41
CA TYR A 104 3.05 18.43 12.57
C TYR A 104 3.59 17.53 13.68
N ASN A 105 4.20 16.41 13.34
CA ASN A 105 4.86 15.54 14.31
C ASN A 105 6.05 16.26 14.99
N GLU A 106 6.85 17.00 14.23
CA GLU A 106 7.92 17.86 14.79
C GLU A 106 7.38 18.94 15.71
N LEU A 107 6.24 19.57 15.40
CA LEU A 107 5.61 20.54 16.28
C LEU A 107 5.19 19.91 17.62
N VAL A 108 4.70 18.66 17.61
CA VAL A 108 4.36 17.90 18.82
C VAL A 108 5.64 17.59 19.62
N SER A 109 6.66 17.04 18.96
CA SER A 109 7.94 16.66 19.58
C SER A 109 8.63 17.85 20.23
N ASN A 110 8.59 19.01 19.58
CA ASN A 110 9.19 20.26 20.06
C ASN A 110 8.25 21.08 20.95
N LYS A 111 7.07 20.55 21.33
CA LYS A 111 6.07 21.18 22.19
C LYS A 111 5.65 22.60 21.75
N GLN A 112 5.56 22.82 20.42
CA GLN A 112 5.14 24.11 19.85
C GLN A 112 3.62 24.26 19.90
N LEU A 113 3.07 24.37 21.10
CA LEU A 113 1.63 24.34 21.36
C LEU A 113 0.87 25.48 20.68
N ASP A 114 1.42 26.67 20.61
CA ASP A 114 0.77 27.83 20.00
C ASP A 114 0.57 27.64 18.48
N LYS A 115 1.56 27.04 17.81
CA LYS A 115 1.43 26.70 16.37
C LYS A 115 0.41 25.60 16.14
N LEU A 116 0.43 24.53 16.95
CA LEU A 116 -0.57 23.45 16.87
C LEU A 116 -1.98 23.98 17.12
N SER A 117 -2.14 24.86 18.13
CA SER A 117 -3.42 25.50 18.42
C SER A 117 -3.94 26.29 17.23
N SER A 118 -3.11 27.11 16.57
CA SER A 118 -3.51 27.91 15.44
C SER A 118 -3.80 27.11 14.18
N LEU A 119 -3.03 26.02 13.92
CA LEU A 119 -3.21 25.17 12.74
C LEU A 119 -4.52 24.36 12.81
N PHE A 120 -4.84 23.82 13.98
CA PHE A 120 -5.95 22.89 14.14
C PHE A 120 -7.15 23.47 14.90
N ASP A 121 -7.11 24.76 15.24
CA ASP A 121 -8.14 25.44 16.05
C ASP A 121 -8.39 24.72 17.38
N LEU A 122 -7.28 24.40 18.07
CA LEU A 122 -7.26 23.72 19.36
C LEU A 122 -6.96 24.72 20.48
N ASN A 123 -7.49 24.48 21.68
CA ASN A 123 -6.99 25.15 22.85
C ASN A 123 -5.62 24.58 23.31
N LYS A 124 -4.92 25.25 24.22
CA LYS A 124 -3.58 24.85 24.66
C LYS A 124 -3.55 23.47 25.32
N GLU A 125 -4.60 23.09 26.05
CA GLU A 125 -4.68 21.77 26.69
C GLU A 125 -4.90 20.66 25.65
N GLU A 126 -5.76 20.90 24.68
CA GLU A 126 -5.99 20.00 23.55
C GLU A 126 -4.71 19.83 22.71
N ALA A 127 -4.01 20.92 22.40
CA ALA A 127 -2.73 20.87 21.70
C ALA A 127 -1.66 20.09 22.50
N LYS A 128 -1.62 20.27 23.83
CA LYS A 128 -0.73 19.53 24.72
C LYS A 128 -1.07 18.04 24.79
N SER A 129 -2.33 17.68 24.58
CA SER A 129 -2.76 16.28 24.61
C SER A 129 -2.28 15.47 23.40
N LEU A 130 -1.88 16.13 22.30
CA LEU A 130 -1.35 15.48 21.12
C LEU A 130 0.01 14.86 21.43
N THR A 131 0.17 13.59 21.07
CA THR A 131 1.38 12.82 21.34
C THR A 131 2.13 12.41 20.07
N GLY A 132 1.51 12.51 18.90
CA GLY A 132 2.17 12.26 17.64
C GLY A 132 1.23 12.24 16.44
N PHE A 133 1.84 12.49 15.28
CA PHE A 133 1.26 12.31 13.96
C PHE A 133 2.13 11.31 13.19
N ASP A 134 1.51 10.39 12.49
CA ASP A 134 2.18 9.42 11.64
C ASP A 134 1.45 9.32 10.30
N ILE A 135 2.20 9.03 9.25
CA ILE A 135 1.64 8.83 7.92
C ILE A 135 2.26 7.58 7.29
N LYS A 136 1.43 6.77 6.70
CA LYS A 136 1.81 5.53 6.02
C LYS A 136 1.07 5.44 4.70
N ASP A 137 1.53 4.54 3.84
CA ASP A 137 0.77 4.07 2.69
C ASP A 137 -0.58 3.53 3.16
N GLY A 138 -1.63 3.92 2.44
CA GLY A 138 -3.00 3.49 2.75
C GLY A 138 -3.28 2.06 2.30
N PRO A 139 -4.47 1.52 2.63
CA PRO A 139 -4.87 0.17 2.24
C PRO A 139 -5.07 0.10 0.73
N GLU A 140 -4.10 -0.43 0.02
CA GLU A 140 -4.20 -0.68 -1.41
C GLU A 140 -4.47 -2.17 -1.67
N SER A 141 -5.36 -2.45 -2.63
CA SER A 141 -5.63 -3.83 -3.02
C SER A 141 -4.48 -4.41 -3.84
N GLU A 142 -4.29 -5.73 -3.81
CA GLU A 142 -3.31 -6.42 -4.65
C GLU A 142 -3.52 -6.14 -6.15
N LYS A 143 -4.76 -5.92 -6.57
CA LYS A 143 -5.10 -5.49 -7.93
C LYS A 143 -4.46 -4.14 -8.27
N GLU A 144 -4.45 -3.19 -7.34
CA GLU A 144 -3.86 -1.87 -7.56
C GLU A 144 -2.33 -1.95 -7.61
N LYS A 145 -1.71 -2.72 -6.73
CA LYS A 145 -0.26 -2.99 -6.77
C LYS A 145 0.15 -3.65 -8.10
N THR A 146 -0.64 -4.63 -8.55
CA THR A 146 -0.42 -5.28 -9.87
C THR A 146 -0.55 -4.28 -11.01
N ARG A 147 -1.50 -3.34 -10.93
CA ARG A 147 -1.67 -2.28 -11.94
C ARG A 147 -0.47 -1.34 -11.99
N LEU A 148 0.03 -0.93 -10.81
CA LEU A 148 1.22 -0.10 -10.70
C LEU A 148 2.45 -0.82 -11.27
N PHE A 149 2.64 -2.09 -10.94
CA PHE A 149 3.70 -2.91 -11.50
C PHE A 149 3.62 -3.00 -13.03
N ASN A 150 2.45 -3.29 -13.58
CA ASN A 150 2.25 -3.36 -15.03
C ASN A 150 2.54 -2.03 -15.73
N SER A 151 2.18 -0.90 -15.10
CA SER A 151 2.50 0.43 -15.62
C SER A 151 4.00 0.71 -15.59
N PHE A 152 4.67 0.31 -14.52
CA PHE A 152 6.12 0.41 -14.37
C PHE A 152 6.83 -0.45 -15.43
N MET A 153 6.42 -1.71 -15.61
CA MET A 153 6.97 -2.61 -16.62
C MET A 153 6.86 -2.06 -18.03
N LYS A 154 5.75 -1.39 -18.36
CA LYS A 154 5.54 -0.74 -19.67
C LYS A 154 6.45 0.46 -19.90
N SER A 155 6.96 1.09 -18.85
CA SER A 155 7.87 2.22 -18.94
C SER A 155 9.35 1.81 -19.12
N LEU A 156 9.66 0.51 -18.90
CA LEU A 156 11.01 -0.04 -19.03
C LEU A 156 11.26 -0.56 -20.45
N ASP A 157 12.53 -0.57 -20.86
CA ASP A 157 12.94 -1.30 -22.05
C ASP A 157 12.89 -2.85 -21.79
N THR A 158 12.94 -3.62 -22.88
CA THR A 158 12.80 -5.08 -22.82
C THR A 158 13.86 -5.75 -21.94
N THR A 159 15.07 -5.19 -21.91
CA THR A 159 16.20 -5.75 -21.14
C THR A 159 16.02 -5.48 -19.65
N ALA A 160 15.70 -4.25 -19.27
CA ALA A 160 15.42 -3.87 -17.90
C ALA A 160 14.19 -4.59 -17.34
N ALA A 161 13.13 -4.71 -18.15
CA ALA A 161 11.90 -5.42 -17.77
C ALA A 161 12.16 -6.89 -17.38
N SER A 162 13.09 -7.58 -18.05
CA SER A 162 13.40 -8.98 -17.74
C SER A 162 14.07 -9.21 -16.38
N THR A 163 14.60 -8.16 -15.75
CA THR A 163 15.35 -8.24 -14.47
C THR A 163 14.53 -7.89 -13.24
N VAL A 164 13.32 -7.35 -13.41
CA VAL A 164 12.46 -6.89 -12.31
C VAL A 164 11.37 -7.92 -12.02
N SER A 165 11.35 -8.46 -10.79
CA SER A 165 10.24 -9.28 -10.30
C SER A 165 9.20 -8.42 -9.55
N TYR A 166 7.95 -8.93 -9.49
CA TYR A 166 6.86 -8.29 -8.75
C TYR A 166 7.21 -8.09 -7.27
N GLU A 167 7.83 -9.10 -6.64
CA GLU A 167 8.24 -9.06 -5.24
C GLU A 167 9.22 -7.93 -4.98
N LYS A 168 10.27 -7.82 -5.80
CA LYS A 168 11.24 -6.72 -5.71
C LYS A 168 10.61 -5.35 -5.94
N PHE A 169 9.66 -5.27 -6.86
CA PHE A 169 8.92 -4.03 -7.09
C PHE A 169 8.14 -3.61 -5.84
N VAL A 170 7.38 -4.54 -5.24
CA VAL A 170 6.58 -4.26 -4.03
C VAL A 170 7.47 -3.89 -2.84
N GLU A 171 8.62 -4.53 -2.66
CA GLU A 171 9.59 -4.20 -1.60
C GLU A 171 10.19 -2.79 -1.76
N ASN A 172 10.30 -2.29 -2.98
CA ASN A 172 10.87 -0.97 -3.28
C ASN A 172 9.81 0.15 -3.41
N ILE A 173 8.52 -0.16 -3.25
CA ILE A 173 7.48 0.86 -3.19
C ILE A 173 7.74 1.77 -1.98
N THR A 174 7.85 3.06 -2.24
CA THR A 174 8.00 4.08 -1.20
C THR A 174 6.65 4.70 -0.85
N ILE A 175 6.60 5.42 0.27
CA ILE A 175 5.40 6.17 0.64
C ILE A 175 4.96 7.13 -0.47
N TYR A 176 5.88 7.62 -1.31
CA TYR A 176 5.56 8.55 -2.40
C TYR A 176 4.95 7.89 -3.64
N ASP A 177 4.95 6.56 -3.71
CA ASP A 177 4.31 5.80 -4.79
C ASP A 177 2.85 5.46 -4.47
N ALA A 178 2.45 5.63 -3.21
CA ALA A 178 1.09 5.38 -2.75
C ALA A 178 0.09 6.35 -3.37
N ARG A 179 -1.14 5.87 -3.59
CA ARG A 179 -2.29 6.67 -4.04
C ARG A 179 -3.19 7.10 -2.90
N LEU A 180 -3.23 6.27 -1.85
CA LEU A 180 -3.96 6.50 -0.62
C LEU A 180 -2.97 6.56 0.53
N TYR A 181 -3.25 7.38 1.50
CA TYR A 181 -2.44 7.56 2.69
C TYR A 181 -3.29 7.32 3.94
N GLU A 182 -2.73 6.60 4.90
CA GLU A 182 -3.30 6.48 6.24
C GLU A 182 -2.56 7.46 7.17
N ILE A 183 -3.29 8.45 7.67
CA ILE A 183 -2.79 9.37 8.69
C ILE A 183 -3.28 8.88 10.05
N GLU A 184 -2.36 8.60 10.96
CA GLU A 184 -2.65 8.25 12.34
C GLU A 184 -2.30 9.42 13.26
N VAL A 185 -3.24 9.78 14.13
CA VAL A 185 -3.03 10.81 15.16
C VAL A 185 -3.21 10.18 16.53
N LYS A 186 -2.27 10.45 17.43
CA LYS A 186 -2.27 9.96 18.81
C LYS A 186 -2.49 11.12 19.78
N SER A 187 -3.34 10.91 20.78
CA SER A 187 -3.65 11.92 21.80
C SER A 187 -3.99 11.25 23.12
N SER A 188 -3.72 11.96 24.23
CA SER A 188 -4.21 11.56 25.56
C SER A 188 -5.67 11.94 25.83
N MET A 189 -6.32 12.70 24.92
CA MET A 189 -7.72 13.11 24.98
C MET A 189 -8.47 12.63 23.75
N ASN A 190 -9.67 12.08 23.92
CA ASN A 190 -10.47 11.53 22.83
C ASN A 190 -11.29 12.57 22.06
N ASN A 191 -11.57 13.72 22.66
CA ASN A 191 -12.44 14.77 22.09
C ASN A 191 -11.76 15.64 21.02
N VAL A 192 -10.44 15.51 20.82
CA VAL A 192 -9.67 16.37 19.88
C VAL A 192 -9.82 15.95 18.42
N PHE A 193 -10.11 14.67 18.15
CA PHE A 193 -10.09 14.12 16.80
C PHE A 193 -11.10 14.78 15.84
N GLY A 194 -12.28 15.19 16.34
CA GLY A 194 -13.27 15.88 15.53
C GLY A 194 -12.79 17.25 15.05
N LYS A 195 -12.05 17.98 15.89
CA LYS A 195 -11.43 19.27 15.54
C LYS A 195 -10.26 19.07 14.59
N LEU A 196 -9.42 18.07 14.82
CA LEU A 196 -8.30 17.72 13.95
C LEU A 196 -8.78 17.40 12.53
N SER A 197 -9.85 16.64 12.36
CA SER A 197 -10.44 16.36 11.04
C SER A 197 -10.82 17.62 10.28
N LYS A 198 -11.40 18.61 10.97
CA LYS A 198 -11.73 19.93 10.38
C LYS A 198 -10.46 20.73 10.08
N GLY A 199 -9.50 20.71 10.99
CA GLY A 199 -8.20 21.36 10.84
C GLY A 199 -7.44 20.82 9.62
N PHE A 200 -7.35 19.52 9.46
CA PHE A 200 -6.74 18.90 8.27
C PHE A 200 -7.43 19.35 6.97
N LYS A 201 -8.76 19.32 6.92
CA LYS A 201 -9.49 19.81 5.73
C LYS A 201 -9.16 21.26 5.40
N LYS A 202 -9.06 22.11 6.41
CA LYS A 202 -8.69 23.53 6.23
C LYS A 202 -7.25 23.66 5.73
N THR A 203 -6.30 22.99 6.39
CA THR A 203 -4.87 23.08 6.06
C THR A 203 -4.57 22.53 4.67
N PHE A 204 -5.15 21.38 4.30
CA PHE A 204 -4.95 20.81 2.97
C PHE A 204 -5.66 21.58 1.85
N LYS A 205 -6.76 22.30 2.17
CA LYS A 205 -7.46 23.13 1.20
C LYS A 205 -6.76 24.48 0.96
N SER A 206 -6.09 25.02 1.97
CA SER A 206 -5.40 26.32 1.91
C SER A 206 -3.91 26.21 1.61
N ASP A 207 -3.45 25.06 1.12
CA ASP A 207 -2.06 24.85 0.72
C ASP A 207 -1.81 25.49 -0.66
N ASP A 208 -0.94 26.50 -0.70
CA ASP A 208 -0.62 27.28 -1.90
C ASP A 208 -0.17 26.39 -3.06
N TYR A 209 0.56 25.32 -2.77
CA TYR A 209 1.04 24.37 -3.78
C TYR A 209 -0.13 23.60 -4.44
N SER A 210 -1.06 23.11 -3.64
CA SER A 210 -2.25 22.41 -4.14
C SER A 210 -3.15 23.36 -4.94
N GLU A 211 -3.34 24.59 -4.46
CA GLU A 211 -4.12 25.63 -5.14
C GLU A 211 -3.49 26.04 -6.48
N GLU A 212 -2.16 26.16 -6.53
CA GLU A 212 -1.43 26.47 -7.76
C GLU A 212 -1.54 25.33 -8.78
N ASN A 213 -1.34 24.08 -8.36
CA ASN A 213 -1.47 22.92 -9.23
C ASN A 213 -2.90 22.74 -9.73
N LYS A 214 -3.90 22.99 -8.88
CA LYS A 214 -5.30 23.01 -9.29
C LYS A 214 -5.55 24.03 -10.39
N ARG A 215 -5.08 25.27 -10.20
CA ARG A 215 -5.21 26.34 -11.23
C ARG A 215 -4.50 25.98 -12.54
N LYS A 216 -3.31 25.39 -12.45
CA LYS A 216 -2.57 24.93 -13.65
C LYS A 216 -3.36 23.85 -14.40
N LYS A 217 -3.93 22.88 -13.69
CA LYS A 217 -4.74 21.81 -14.30
C LYS A 217 -6.03 22.35 -14.91
N GLU A 218 -6.75 23.22 -14.19
CA GLU A 218 -7.95 23.87 -14.72
C GLU A 218 -7.67 24.71 -15.98
N THR A 219 -6.55 25.42 -16.00
CA THR A 219 -6.12 26.19 -17.17
C THR A 219 -5.80 25.27 -18.33
N LEU A 220 -5.05 24.19 -18.07
CA LEU A 220 -4.69 23.22 -19.09
C LEU A 220 -5.93 22.51 -19.68
N PHE A 221 -6.88 22.15 -18.80
CA PHE A 221 -8.17 21.59 -19.22
C PHE A 221 -8.92 22.55 -20.16
N LYS A 222 -9.06 23.83 -19.77
CA LYS A 222 -9.71 24.84 -20.60
C LYS A 222 -9.05 25.02 -21.96
N LEU A 223 -7.69 25.06 -21.99
CA LEU A 223 -6.94 25.18 -23.23
C LEU A 223 -7.12 23.96 -24.15
N LYS A 224 -7.06 22.74 -23.59
CA LYS A 224 -7.28 21.51 -24.36
C LYS A 224 -8.69 21.44 -24.90
N LYS A 225 -9.70 21.76 -24.06
CA LYS A 225 -11.11 21.79 -24.46
C LYS A 225 -11.35 22.77 -25.60
N ALA A 226 -10.86 24.01 -25.46
CA ALA A 226 -10.99 25.04 -26.50
C ALA A 226 -10.29 24.62 -27.80
N SER A 227 -9.15 23.94 -27.73
CA SER A 227 -8.45 23.42 -28.92
C SER A 227 -9.27 22.37 -29.64
N ILE A 228 -9.86 21.41 -28.90
CA ILE A 228 -10.71 20.37 -29.48
C ILE A 228 -12.00 20.95 -30.08
N GLU A 229 -12.65 21.85 -29.36
CA GLU A 229 -13.85 22.55 -29.85
C GLU A 229 -13.57 23.35 -31.13
N LYS A 230 -12.40 23.99 -31.21
CA LYS A 230 -11.95 24.65 -32.44
C LYS A 230 -11.76 23.67 -33.58
N SER A 231 -11.08 22.53 -33.34
CA SER A 231 -10.92 21.48 -34.35
C SER A 231 -12.25 20.94 -34.85
N LEU A 232 -13.23 20.74 -33.97
CA LEU A 232 -14.58 20.32 -34.36
C LEU A 232 -15.27 21.36 -35.24
N ASN A 233 -15.20 22.66 -34.91
CA ASN A 233 -15.75 23.73 -35.69
C ASN A 233 -15.08 23.86 -37.07
N ASP A 234 -13.74 23.64 -37.13
CA ASP A 234 -12.99 23.65 -38.41
C ASP A 234 -13.44 22.46 -39.31
N ILE A 235 -13.62 21.27 -38.71
CA ILE A 235 -14.15 20.10 -39.42
C ILE A 235 -15.58 20.35 -39.92
N ASP A 236 -16.45 20.93 -39.11
CA ASP A 236 -17.81 21.28 -39.53
C ASP A 236 -17.83 22.33 -40.65
N SER A 237 -16.93 23.28 -40.61
CA SER A 237 -16.74 24.27 -41.68
C SER A 237 -16.25 23.61 -42.97
N LEU A 238 -15.28 22.72 -42.89
CA LEU A 238 -14.83 21.94 -44.04
C LEU A 238 -15.95 21.07 -44.63
N LYS A 239 -16.76 20.45 -43.80
CA LYS A 239 -17.93 19.70 -44.25
C LYS A 239 -18.93 20.55 -45.01
N LYS A 240 -19.23 21.75 -44.52
CA LYS A 240 -20.15 22.72 -45.20
C LYS A 240 -19.62 23.15 -46.56
N VAL A 241 -18.31 23.50 -46.63
CA VAL A 241 -17.67 23.88 -47.89
C VAL A 241 -17.72 22.69 -48.86
N TYR A 242 -17.37 21.49 -48.39
CA TYR A 242 -17.39 20.28 -49.19
C TYR A 242 -18.80 19.96 -49.75
N ILE A 243 -19.83 20.01 -48.91
CA ILE A 243 -21.24 19.80 -49.34
C ILE A 243 -21.68 20.88 -50.35
N THR A 244 -21.25 22.12 -50.16
CA THR A 244 -21.56 23.21 -51.07
C THR A 244 -20.90 23.03 -52.44
N GLU A 245 -19.66 22.63 -52.48
CA GLU A 245 -18.89 22.30 -53.68
C GLU A 245 -19.53 21.11 -54.44
N LEU A 246 -19.93 20.06 -53.68
CA LEU A 246 -20.65 18.92 -54.28
C LEU A 246 -21.97 19.34 -54.94
N SER A 247 -22.71 20.21 -54.30
CA SER A 247 -24.02 20.67 -54.89
C SER A 247 -23.82 21.50 -56.15
N LYS A 248 -22.76 22.29 -56.26
CA LYS A 248 -22.42 23.05 -57.47
C LYS A 248 -21.92 22.15 -58.60
N ASN A 249 -21.02 21.20 -58.26
CA ASN A 249 -20.46 20.30 -59.26
C ASN A 249 -21.47 19.32 -59.84
N LYS A 250 -22.47 18.85 -59.06
CA LYS A 250 -23.57 18.02 -59.60
C LYS A 250 -24.35 18.69 -60.69
N SER A 251 -24.50 20.01 -60.62
CA SER A 251 -25.22 20.75 -61.67
C SER A 251 -24.45 20.95 -62.96
N GLN A 252 -23.12 20.87 -62.95
CA GLN A 252 -22.26 21.03 -64.14
C GLN A 252 -21.79 19.70 -64.79
N THR A 253 -21.73 18.61 -64.00
CA THR A 253 -21.13 17.35 -64.47
C THR A 253 -22.13 16.44 -65.19
N VAL A 254 -23.43 16.70 -65.05
CA VAL A 254 -24.46 15.90 -65.75
C VAL A 254 -24.43 16.10 -67.28
N GLU A 255 -23.84 17.20 -67.76
CA GLU A 255 -23.79 17.48 -69.23
C GLU A 255 -22.55 16.97 -69.96
N LEU A 256 -21.47 16.55 -69.31
CA LEU A 256 -20.17 16.37 -69.99
C LEU A 256 -19.44 15.02 -69.82
N LEU A 257 -19.88 14.09 -69.00
CA LEU A 257 -19.10 12.85 -68.73
C LEU A 257 -19.92 11.57 -68.77
N GLY A 258 -19.41 10.59 -69.52
CA GLY A 258 -20.00 9.24 -69.63
C GLY A 258 -20.01 8.48 -68.28
N SER A 259 -20.88 7.48 -68.17
CA SER A 259 -21.24 6.75 -66.93
C SER A 259 -20.08 6.19 -66.08
N SER A 260 -18.90 5.98 -66.66
CA SER A 260 -17.72 5.45 -65.95
C SER A 260 -16.97 6.52 -65.11
N ALA A 261 -16.91 7.75 -65.60
CA ALA A 261 -16.28 8.87 -64.88
C ALA A 261 -17.14 9.33 -63.70
N LEU A 262 -18.46 9.24 -63.82
CA LEU A 262 -19.41 9.50 -62.72
C LEU A 262 -19.23 8.52 -61.54
N LYS A 263 -18.95 7.22 -61.80
CA LYS A 263 -18.68 6.24 -60.73
C LYS A 263 -17.41 6.52 -59.95
N LEU A 264 -16.32 6.89 -60.64
CA LEU A 264 -15.03 7.21 -59.96
C LEU A 264 -15.13 8.47 -59.11
N VAL A 265 -15.87 9.48 -59.55
CA VAL A 265 -16.10 10.70 -58.78
C VAL A 265 -16.96 10.39 -57.55
N ASP A 266 -17.98 9.54 -57.65
CA ASP A 266 -18.84 9.16 -56.52
C ASP A 266 -18.09 8.34 -55.44
N GLU A 267 -17.16 7.43 -55.87
CA GLU A 267 -16.32 6.70 -54.90
C GLU A 267 -15.32 7.59 -54.18
N GLN A 268 -14.64 8.51 -54.85
CA GLN A 268 -13.74 9.48 -54.19
C GLN A 268 -14.47 10.43 -53.26
N GLN A 269 -15.69 10.80 -53.56
CA GLN A 269 -16.53 11.63 -52.72
C GLN A 269 -16.93 10.91 -51.44
N LYS A 270 -17.37 9.67 -51.51
CA LYS A 270 -17.71 8.84 -50.34
C LYS A 270 -16.51 8.64 -49.41
N THR A 271 -15.30 8.52 -49.96
CA THR A 271 -14.07 8.36 -49.18
C THR A 271 -13.79 9.61 -48.37
N LYS A 272 -13.88 10.83 -48.95
CA LYS A 272 -13.64 12.10 -48.24
C LYS A 272 -14.69 12.42 -47.17
N GLU A 273 -15.96 12.11 -47.45
CA GLU A 273 -17.03 12.23 -46.45
C GLU A 273 -16.75 11.31 -45.24
N PHE A 274 -16.33 10.09 -45.51
CA PHE A 274 -15.99 9.10 -44.48
C PHE A 274 -14.78 9.54 -43.65
N GLU A 275 -13.72 10.07 -44.30
CA GLU A 275 -12.55 10.62 -43.62
C GLU A 275 -12.90 11.78 -42.69
N LEU A 276 -13.70 12.74 -43.15
CA LEU A 276 -14.16 13.87 -42.31
C LEU A 276 -15.04 13.39 -41.14
N LEU A 277 -15.86 12.38 -41.34
CA LEU A 277 -16.66 11.79 -40.27
C LEU A 277 -15.80 11.07 -39.26
N GLN A 278 -14.77 10.32 -39.68
CA GLN A 278 -13.83 9.65 -38.80
C GLN A 278 -13.05 10.68 -37.95
N LEU A 279 -12.57 11.77 -38.57
CA LEU A 279 -11.91 12.85 -37.85
C LEU A 279 -12.82 13.47 -36.80
N GLN A 280 -14.09 13.73 -37.15
CA GLN A 280 -15.07 14.28 -36.20
C GLN A 280 -15.31 13.34 -35.02
N ILE A 281 -15.49 12.06 -35.26
CA ILE A 281 -15.65 11.03 -34.22
C ILE A 281 -14.40 10.96 -33.33
N ALA A 282 -13.22 11.02 -33.91
CA ALA A 282 -11.96 10.98 -33.16
C ALA A 282 -11.82 12.21 -32.24
N GLU A 283 -12.13 13.41 -32.71
CA GLU A 283 -12.09 14.61 -31.89
C GLU A 283 -13.20 14.63 -30.80
N GLN A 284 -14.38 14.11 -31.11
CA GLN A 284 -15.46 13.95 -30.13
C GLN A 284 -15.07 12.97 -29.02
N ASN A 285 -14.43 11.87 -29.36
CA ASN A 285 -13.92 10.89 -28.37
C ASN A 285 -12.85 11.51 -27.47
N LYS A 286 -11.93 12.31 -28.02
CA LYS A 286 -10.94 13.07 -27.23
C LYS A 286 -11.59 14.04 -26.25
N LEU A 287 -12.68 14.71 -26.68
CA LEU A 287 -13.42 15.62 -25.80
C LEU A 287 -14.06 14.85 -24.65
N THR A 288 -14.72 13.73 -24.96
CA THR A 288 -15.36 12.88 -23.96
C THR A 288 -14.32 12.33 -22.95
N GLU A 289 -13.18 11.82 -23.44
CA GLU A 289 -12.10 11.34 -22.59
C GLU A 289 -11.54 12.44 -21.68
N LEU A 290 -11.35 13.66 -22.22
CA LEU A 290 -10.89 14.80 -21.45
C LEU A 290 -11.89 15.20 -20.34
N GLU A 291 -13.22 15.17 -20.63
CA GLU A 291 -14.27 15.47 -19.67
C GLU A 291 -14.40 14.35 -18.60
N GLU A 292 -14.27 13.08 -18.99
CA GLU A 292 -14.25 11.95 -18.03
C GLU A 292 -13.07 12.04 -17.07
N ASP A 293 -11.89 12.39 -17.57
CA ASP A 293 -10.68 12.52 -16.72
C ASP A 293 -10.84 13.67 -15.73
N ALA A 294 -11.46 14.77 -16.13
CA ALA A 294 -11.76 15.88 -15.23
C ALA A 294 -12.75 15.53 -14.11
N ILE A 295 -13.64 14.55 -14.32
CA ILE A 295 -14.57 14.06 -13.29
C ILE A 295 -13.90 13.10 -12.30
N LYS A 296 -12.88 12.33 -12.75
CA LYS A 296 -12.20 11.33 -11.95
C LYS A 296 -11.15 11.92 -10.99
N GLU A 297 -10.70 13.13 -11.20
CA GLU A 297 -9.77 13.88 -10.34
C GLU A 297 -10.48 14.71 -9.27
#